data_6b246c027f2f7107088d544da05aecd2
#
_entry.id   6b246c027f2f7107088d544da05aecd2
#
_cell.length_a   1.000
_cell.length_b   1.000
_cell.length_c   1.000
_cell.angle_alpha   90.00
_cell.angle_beta   90.00
_cell.angle_gamma   90.00
#
_symmetry.space_group_name_H-M   'P 1'
#
loop_
_entity.id
_entity.type
_entity.pdbx_description
1 polymer ?
#
loop_
_entity_poly.entity_id
_entity_poly.type
_entity_poly.pdbx_seq_one_letter_code
_entity_poly.pdbx_strand_id
1 'polypeptide(L)'
;MRKTSHALLAALSLAGPTTARAADLDYDFLRGPEYDPPVAVTTIDWSGVYLGGHGGYSSAALGFKNAYQPLVYRQTHDTSAESILNASTLMSPSSKRVGDTSFGAFAGYNFQFDEIVVGIEADYTSFGRTGTTTDGVGRIKSRDDGVVETLSLTGHSVTKINDFGTIRARAGYALGNFLPFVTGGFAIGRARIADGVTVEDSGFNATTFAANQALTAGKPAYVYNFGYRAFSQAYPTAGVPYTTVINQSKTKTVGGVALGGGLEYAITPNILLRAEYQYVLFNDFDGHKANLNTVRGGAAVKF
;
A
#
# COMPACT_ATOMS: atom_id res chain seq x y z
N MET A 1 12.45 13.14 23.72
CA MET A 1 13.62 12.29 23.99
C MET A 1 13.95 11.54 22.70
N ARG A 2 15.02 11.98 22.03
CA ARG A 2 15.52 11.39 20.78
C ARG A 2 16.33 10.13 21.15
N LYS A 3 15.94 8.97 20.60
CA LYS A 3 16.82 7.79 20.55
C LYS A 3 17.28 7.62 19.11
N THR A 4 18.51 8.02 18.86
CA THR A 4 19.25 7.77 17.63
C THR A 4 19.70 6.30 17.63
N SER A 5 19.20 5.55 16.63
CA SER A 5 19.68 4.20 16.37
C SER A 5 20.99 4.28 15.59
N HIS A 6 22.10 3.96 16.24
CA HIS A 6 23.37 3.65 15.58
C HIS A 6 23.40 2.15 15.36
N ALA A 7 23.25 1.74 14.14
CA ALA A 7 23.48 0.35 13.73
C ALA A 7 24.11 0.32 12.34
N LEU A 8 25.20 -0.39 12.29
CA LEU A 8 25.92 -0.95 11.14
C LEU A 8 26.94 -0.07 10.42
N LEU A 9 28.14 -0.04 10.99
CA LEU A 9 29.39 -0.11 10.22
C LEU A 9 30.36 -1.02 10.99
N ALA A 10 30.24 -2.32 10.80
CA ALA A 10 31.20 -3.33 11.23
C ALA A 10 31.28 -4.38 10.14
N ALA A 11 32.10 -4.11 9.13
CA ALA A 11 32.52 -5.14 8.19
C ALA A 11 33.87 -4.77 7.60
N LEU A 12 34.77 -5.70 7.74
CA LEU A 12 36.02 -5.91 7.01
C LEU A 12 37.24 -5.14 7.50
N SER A 13 37.87 -5.71 8.52
CA SER A 13 39.33 -5.68 8.69
C SER A 13 39.84 -7.10 8.97
N LEU A 14 40.01 -7.90 7.94
CA LEU A 14 40.82 -9.11 7.95
C LEU A 14 41.93 -8.92 6.91
N ALA A 15 42.94 -8.14 7.26
CA ALA A 15 44.24 -8.19 6.61
C ALA A 15 45.14 -9.07 7.47
N GLY A 16 45.31 -10.32 7.05
CA GLY A 16 46.30 -11.22 7.62
C GLY A 16 47.73 -10.80 7.23
N PRO A 17 48.73 -11.06 8.07
CA PRO A 17 50.11 -10.69 7.76
C PRO A 17 50.65 -11.55 6.63
N THR A 18 51.13 -10.91 5.55
CA THR A 18 51.90 -11.55 4.51
C THR A 18 53.32 -11.77 5.04
N THR A 19 53.70 -13.02 5.26
CA THR A 19 55.06 -13.39 5.50
C THR A 19 55.86 -13.25 4.19
N ALA A 20 56.77 -12.30 4.13
CA ALA A 20 57.78 -12.23 3.08
C ALA A 20 58.69 -13.42 3.17
N ARG A 21 58.73 -14.27 2.16
CA ARG A 21 59.79 -15.26 2.00
C ARG A 21 60.84 -14.69 1.06
N ALA A 22 62.09 -14.74 1.54
CA ALA A 22 63.25 -14.36 0.76
C ALA A 22 63.40 -15.32 -0.45
N ALA A 23 63.75 -14.74 -1.60
CA ALA A 23 64.01 -15.44 -2.84
C ALA A 23 65.26 -16.33 -2.69
N ASP A 24 65.08 -17.61 -2.87
CA ASP A 24 66.19 -18.52 -3.21
C ASP A 24 66.40 -18.48 -4.72
N LEU A 25 67.57 -18.07 -5.13
CA LEU A 25 67.96 -17.97 -6.54
C LEU A 25 68.44 -19.39 -6.99
N ASP A 26 67.47 -20.17 -7.51
CA ASP A 26 67.84 -21.39 -8.24
C ASP A 26 67.97 -21.09 -9.72
N TYR A 27 69.18 -21.44 -10.23
CA TYR A 27 69.58 -21.29 -11.62
C TYR A 27 68.85 -22.28 -12.53
N ASP A 28 67.75 -21.86 -13.14
CA ASP A 28 67.16 -22.59 -14.28
C ASP A 28 66.96 -21.69 -15.50
N PHE A 29 68.08 -21.30 -16.11
CA PHE A 29 68.17 -20.33 -17.23
C PHE A 29 67.80 -20.92 -18.60
N LEU A 30 67.08 -22.04 -18.68
CA LEU A 30 66.76 -22.67 -19.97
C LEU A 30 65.34 -23.16 -20.16
N ARG A 31 64.39 -22.68 -19.36
CA ARG A 31 62.97 -22.82 -19.72
C ARG A 31 62.51 -21.54 -20.37
N GLY A 32 62.11 -21.63 -21.65
CA GLY A 32 61.37 -20.55 -22.28
C GLY A 32 60.13 -20.19 -21.50
N PRO A 33 59.56 -19.02 -21.67
CA PRO A 33 58.39 -18.56 -20.93
C PRO A 33 57.32 -19.66 -20.99
N GLU A 34 57.02 -20.23 -19.79
CA GLU A 34 55.89 -21.14 -19.65
C GLU A 34 54.64 -20.35 -20.05
N TYR A 35 54.07 -20.73 -21.17
CA TYR A 35 52.83 -20.14 -21.64
C TYR A 35 51.74 -20.59 -20.67
N ASP A 36 51.46 -19.78 -19.64
CA ASP A 36 50.25 -19.92 -18.86
C ASP A 36 49.07 -19.62 -19.81
N PRO A 37 48.28 -20.62 -20.18
CA PRO A 37 47.10 -20.33 -20.97
C PRO A 37 46.27 -19.32 -20.21
N PRO A 38 45.74 -18.26 -20.86
CA PRO A 38 44.89 -17.29 -20.19
C PRO A 38 43.79 -18.06 -19.46
N VAL A 39 43.64 -17.78 -18.15
CA VAL A 39 42.59 -18.35 -17.32
C VAL A 39 41.30 -18.13 -18.08
N ALA A 40 40.66 -19.22 -18.51
CA ALA A 40 39.41 -19.14 -19.23
C ALA A 40 38.42 -18.40 -18.30
N VAL A 41 38.16 -17.13 -18.59
CA VAL A 41 37.10 -16.37 -17.93
C VAL A 41 35.81 -17.06 -18.33
N THR A 42 35.26 -17.87 -17.46
CA THR A 42 33.93 -18.46 -17.66
C THR A 42 32.92 -17.34 -17.70
N THR A 43 32.61 -16.88 -18.90
CA THR A 43 31.52 -15.91 -19.09
C THR A 43 30.22 -16.62 -18.77
N ILE A 44 29.51 -16.12 -17.80
CA ILE A 44 28.16 -16.60 -17.46
C ILE A 44 27.23 -16.24 -18.62
N ASP A 45 26.62 -17.23 -19.25
CA ASP A 45 25.48 -17.01 -20.14
C ASP A 45 24.22 -16.84 -19.30
N TRP A 46 23.59 -15.67 -19.37
CA TRP A 46 22.38 -15.34 -18.65
C TRP A 46 21.09 -15.70 -19.41
N SER A 47 21.22 -16.22 -20.66
CA SER A 47 20.06 -16.66 -21.43
C SER A 47 19.41 -17.91 -20.84
N GLY A 48 18.12 -18.07 -21.09
CA GLY A 48 17.37 -19.27 -20.73
C GLY A 48 16.21 -19.03 -19.78
N VAL A 49 15.49 -20.10 -19.50
CA VAL A 49 14.39 -20.13 -18.52
C VAL A 49 14.98 -20.15 -17.12
N TYR A 50 14.36 -19.42 -16.20
CA TYR A 50 14.70 -19.50 -14.78
C TYR A 50 13.43 -19.54 -13.93
N LEU A 51 13.51 -20.23 -12.79
CA LEU A 51 12.45 -20.36 -11.79
C LEU A 51 13.05 -20.18 -10.41
N GLY A 52 12.41 -19.37 -9.56
CA GLY A 52 12.93 -19.07 -8.24
C GLY A 52 11.87 -18.76 -7.21
N GLY A 53 12.34 -18.66 -5.97
CA GLY A 53 11.54 -18.20 -4.84
C GLY A 53 12.15 -16.95 -4.23
N HIS A 54 11.33 -16.14 -3.60
CA HIS A 54 11.77 -14.94 -2.88
C HIS A 54 11.06 -14.80 -1.53
N GLY A 55 11.74 -14.13 -0.62
CA GLY A 55 11.20 -13.65 0.64
C GLY A 55 11.72 -12.25 0.94
N GLY A 56 10.95 -11.46 1.66
CA GLY A 56 11.35 -10.09 1.94
C GLY A 56 10.38 -9.36 2.86
N TYR A 57 10.52 -8.06 2.89
CA TYR A 57 9.65 -7.16 3.63
C TYR A 57 8.90 -6.25 2.66
N SER A 58 7.58 -6.26 2.77
CA SER A 58 6.68 -5.40 2.00
C SER A 58 6.01 -4.39 2.91
N SER A 59 5.96 -3.14 2.45
CA SER A 59 5.26 -2.03 3.12
C SER A 59 4.21 -1.46 2.18
N ALA A 60 2.94 -1.51 2.58
CA ALA A 60 1.81 -0.96 1.85
C ALA A 60 1.36 0.37 2.46
N ALA A 61 1.28 1.41 1.64
CA ALA A 61 0.59 2.66 1.97
C ALA A 61 -0.83 2.57 1.40
N LEU A 62 -1.83 2.55 2.29
CA LEU A 62 -3.23 2.42 1.98
C LEU A 62 -3.91 3.78 2.13
N GLY A 63 -4.54 4.28 1.07
CA GLY A 63 -5.31 5.51 1.05
C GLY A 63 -6.81 5.21 1.10
N PHE A 64 -7.58 6.05 1.79
CA PHE A 64 -9.01 5.87 2.02
C PHE A 64 -9.82 7.13 1.69
N LYS A 65 -9.24 8.06 0.95
CA LYS A 65 -9.74 9.43 0.80
C LYS A 65 -11.23 9.53 0.45
N ASN A 66 -11.74 8.63 -0.40
CA ASN A 66 -13.12 8.67 -0.87
C ASN A 66 -13.92 7.43 -0.45
N ALA A 67 -13.44 6.65 0.53
CA ALA A 67 -14.07 5.39 0.94
C ALA A 67 -15.50 5.58 1.48
N TYR A 68 -15.76 6.69 2.18
CA TYR A 68 -17.06 6.97 2.82
C TYR A 68 -18.03 7.74 1.91
N GLN A 69 -17.51 8.52 0.97
CA GLN A 69 -18.31 9.43 0.15
C GLN A 69 -19.51 8.75 -0.53
N PRO A 70 -19.39 7.61 -1.22
CA PRO A 70 -20.54 6.98 -1.89
C PRO A 70 -21.58 6.46 -0.89
N LEU A 71 -21.16 6.04 0.32
CA LEU A 71 -22.05 5.51 1.33
C LEU A 71 -22.88 6.64 1.98
N VAL A 72 -22.22 7.74 2.33
CA VAL A 72 -22.88 8.92 2.87
C VAL A 72 -23.83 9.51 1.83
N TYR A 73 -23.35 9.75 0.60
CA TYR A 73 -24.17 10.32 -0.48
C TYR A 73 -25.42 9.49 -0.74
N ARG A 74 -25.33 8.17 -0.77
CA ARG A 74 -26.49 7.29 -0.96
C ARG A 74 -27.56 7.50 0.11
N GLN A 75 -27.17 7.88 1.34
CA GLN A 75 -28.10 8.12 2.44
C GLN A 75 -28.62 9.55 2.48
N THR A 76 -27.84 10.53 2.00
CA THR A 76 -28.11 11.95 2.26
C THR A 76 -28.49 12.75 1.01
N HIS A 77 -28.41 12.18 -0.20
CA HIS A 77 -28.54 12.92 -1.47
C HIS A 77 -29.84 13.72 -1.65
N ASP A 78 -30.95 13.28 -1.02
CA ASP A 78 -32.24 13.96 -1.08
C ASP A 78 -32.57 14.72 0.22
N THR A 79 -31.58 14.96 1.09
CA THR A 79 -31.78 15.61 2.37
C THR A 79 -31.09 16.98 2.48
N SER A 80 -31.45 17.75 3.52
CA SER A 80 -30.76 18.99 3.86
C SER A 80 -29.30 18.74 4.26
N ALA A 81 -28.98 17.59 4.85
CA ALA A 81 -27.63 17.22 5.18
C ALA A 81 -26.70 17.25 3.96
N GLU A 82 -27.14 16.83 2.78
CA GLU A 82 -26.34 16.94 1.55
C GLU A 82 -26.44 18.33 0.93
N SER A 83 -27.66 18.87 0.75
CA SER A 83 -27.86 20.13 0.01
C SER A 83 -27.32 21.37 0.74
N ILE A 84 -27.27 21.36 2.08
CA ILE A 84 -26.83 22.49 2.89
C ILE A 84 -25.45 22.26 3.52
N LEU A 85 -25.15 21.02 3.94
CA LEU A 85 -23.93 20.70 4.67
C LEU A 85 -22.88 19.98 3.82
N ASN A 86 -23.22 19.50 2.60
CA ASN A 86 -22.37 18.67 1.74
C ASN A 86 -21.85 17.43 2.51
N ALA A 87 -22.77 16.73 3.20
CA ALA A 87 -22.49 15.65 4.13
C ALA A 87 -21.51 14.61 3.57
N SER A 88 -21.66 14.23 2.30
CA SER A 88 -20.85 13.21 1.65
C SER A 88 -19.35 13.56 1.54
N THR A 89 -18.99 14.84 1.63
CA THR A 89 -17.62 15.33 1.49
C THR A 89 -16.96 15.71 2.81
N LEU A 90 -17.67 15.63 3.93
CA LEU A 90 -17.18 16.11 5.22
C LEU A 90 -16.11 15.23 5.84
N MET A 91 -16.16 13.92 5.62
CA MET A 91 -15.18 12.98 6.17
C MET A 91 -13.93 12.91 5.30
N SER A 92 -12.76 12.88 5.96
CA SER A 92 -11.45 12.80 5.31
C SER A 92 -10.56 11.78 6.03
N PRO A 93 -10.83 10.48 5.84
CA PRO A 93 -10.10 9.43 6.53
C PRO A 93 -8.61 9.44 6.19
N SER A 94 -7.78 9.24 7.20
CA SER A 94 -6.33 9.25 7.07
C SER A 94 -5.80 7.99 6.38
N SER A 95 -4.74 8.12 5.60
CA SER A 95 -4.02 6.98 5.04
C SER A 95 -3.31 6.19 6.15
N LYS A 96 -3.12 4.89 5.92
CA LYS A 96 -2.40 3.98 6.81
C LYS A 96 -1.27 3.29 6.09
N ARG A 97 -0.16 3.13 6.80
CA ARG A 97 0.95 2.30 6.34
C ARG A 97 0.99 1.02 7.16
N VAL A 98 1.04 -0.11 6.46
CA VAL A 98 1.15 -1.45 7.07
C VAL A 98 2.29 -2.19 6.39
N GLY A 99 3.06 -2.96 7.15
CA GLY A 99 4.19 -3.68 6.61
C GLY A 99 4.40 -5.00 7.33
N ASP A 100 4.92 -5.97 6.59
CA ASP A 100 5.34 -7.26 7.13
C ASP A 100 6.17 -8.05 6.11
N THR A 101 6.56 -9.24 6.52
CA THR A 101 7.19 -10.21 5.65
C THR A 101 6.25 -10.63 4.51
N SER A 102 6.83 -10.83 3.35
CA SER A 102 6.15 -11.34 2.16
C SER A 102 7.02 -12.41 1.52
N PHE A 103 6.39 -13.36 0.85
CA PHE A 103 7.09 -14.44 0.16
C PHE A 103 6.34 -14.80 -1.12
N GLY A 104 7.08 -15.43 -2.05
CA GLY A 104 6.50 -15.79 -3.32
C GLY A 104 7.48 -16.53 -4.22
N ALA A 105 7.06 -16.63 -5.48
CA ALA A 105 7.84 -17.28 -6.52
C ALA A 105 7.87 -16.41 -7.79
N PHE A 106 8.88 -16.63 -8.61
CA PHE A 106 9.01 -15.97 -9.90
C PHE A 106 9.54 -16.93 -10.94
N ALA A 107 9.19 -16.66 -12.19
CA ALA A 107 9.69 -17.38 -13.35
C ALA A 107 9.89 -16.40 -14.50
N GLY A 108 10.87 -16.63 -15.31
CA GLY A 108 11.14 -15.77 -16.45
C GLY A 108 11.99 -16.44 -17.52
N TYR A 109 12.19 -15.68 -18.58
CA TYR A 109 13.06 -16.02 -19.69
C TYR A 109 13.93 -14.82 -20.04
N ASN A 110 15.24 -15.04 -20.14
CA ASN A 110 16.20 -14.04 -20.57
C ASN A 110 16.77 -14.38 -21.94
N PHE A 111 17.05 -13.35 -22.72
CA PHE A 111 17.88 -13.35 -23.92
C PHE A 111 19.10 -12.49 -23.62
N GLN A 112 20.29 -12.99 -23.94
CA GLN A 112 21.52 -12.22 -23.81
C GLN A 112 22.07 -11.90 -25.22
N PHE A 113 22.44 -10.64 -25.40
CA PHE A 113 23.13 -10.10 -26.59
C PHE A 113 24.38 -9.39 -26.10
N ASP A 114 25.53 -10.03 -26.28
CA ASP A 114 26.80 -9.61 -25.69
C ASP A 114 26.65 -9.41 -24.16
N GLU A 115 26.77 -8.20 -23.63
CA GLU A 115 26.60 -7.87 -22.22
C GLU A 115 25.17 -7.45 -21.89
N ILE A 116 24.30 -7.23 -22.86
CA ILE A 116 22.92 -6.80 -22.64
C ILE A 116 22.03 -8.02 -22.46
N VAL A 117 21.28 -8.04 -21.36
CA VAL A 117 20.29 -9.07 -21.07
C VAL A 117 18.91 -8.45 -21.08
N VAL A 118 18.01 -8.97 -21.90
CA VAL A 118 16.58 -8.58 -21.91
C VAL A 118 15.71 -9.80 -21.65
N GLY A 119 14.53 -9.59 -21.04
CA GLY A 119 13.69 -10.72 -20.72
C GLY A 119 12.29 -10.33 -20.30
N ILE A 120 11.51 -11.36 -19.99
CA ILE A 120 10.17 -11.23 -19.40
C ILE A 120 10.14 -12.08 -18.13
N GLU A 121 9.47 -11.57 -17.13
CA GLU A 121 9.33 -12.20 -15.83
C GLU A 121 7.90 -12.10 -15.31
N ALA A 122 7.40 -13.19 -14.75
CA ALA A 122 6.17 -13.20 -13.98
C ALA A 122 6.50 -13.56 -12.53
N ASP A 123 5.88 -12.87 -11.58
CA ASP A 123 5.98 -13.21 -10.16
C ASP A 123 4.62 -13.20 -9.46
N TYR A 124 4.56 -13.95 -8.37
CA TYR A 124 3.44 -13.98 -7.45
C TYR A 124 3.96 -13.77 -6.04
N THR A 125 3.31 -12.86 -5.30
CA THR A 125 3.68 -12.49 -3.94
C THR A 125 2.47 -12.58 -3.02
N SER A 126 2.61 -13.35 -1.94
CA SER A 126 1.66 -13.39 -0.82
C SER A 126 2.04 -12.34 0.22
N PHE A 127 1.09 -11.49 0.60
CA PHE A 127 1.32 -10.40 1.56
C PHE A 127 0.33 -10.43 2.73
N GLY A 128 -0.99 -10.52 2.47
CA GLY A 128 -2.04 -10.80 3.46
C GLY A 128 -2.26 -9.74 4.54
N ARG A 129 -1.95 -8.44 4.30
CA ARG A 129 -2.03 -7.40 5.33
C ARG A 129 -3.26 -6.52 5.22
N THR A 130 -3.73 -6.10 6.41
CA THR A 130 -4.94 -5.29 6.59
C THR A 130 -4.57 -3.94 7.19
N GLY A 131 -5.05 -2.87 6.58
CA GLY A 131 -5.04 -1.54 7.16
C GLY A 131 -6.45 -1.09 7.47
N THR A 132 -6.61 -0.41 8.60
CA THR A 132 -7.89 0.12 9.07
C THR A 132 -7.77 1.61 9.35
N THR A 133 -8.85 2.35 9.09
CA THR A 133 -8.98 3.75 9.45
C THR A 133 -10.38 4.02 9.97
N THR A 134 -10.49 5.01 10.85
CA THR A 134 -11.76 5.55 11.33
C THR A 134 -11.72 7.06 11.17
N ASP A 135 -12.88 7.65 10.96
CA ASP A 135 -13.05 9.10 10.90
C ASP A 135 -14.42 9.47 11.44
N GLY A 136 -14.57 10.70 11.91
CA GLY A 136 -15.85 11.19 12.40
C GLY A 136 -15.92 12.71 12.36
N VAL A 137 -17.10 13.23 12.06
CA VAL A 137 -17.34 14.66 11.97
C VAL A 137 -18.75 15.00 12.44
N GLY A 138 -18.86 16.03 13.25
CA GLY A 138 -20.13 16.65 13.64
C GLY A 138 -20.28 18.03 13.01
N ARG A 139 -21.50 18.39 12.61
CA ARG A 139 -21.86 19.73 12.13
C ARG A 139 -23.18 20.16 12.73
N ILE A 140 -23.27 21.43 13.10
CA ILE A 140 -24.50 22.07 13.52
C ILE A 140 -24.72 23.28 12.61
N LYS A 141 -25.89 23.41 12.05
CA LYS A 141 -26.26 24.51 11.16
C LYS A 141 -27.65 25.09 11.57
N SER A 142 -27.67 26.39 11.82
CA SER A 142 -28.93 27.13 11.88
C SER A 142 -29.36 27.49 10.48
N ARG A 143 -30.60 27.19 10.14
CA ARG A 143 -31.21 27.41 8.81
C ARG A 143 -32.08 28.68 8.88
N ASP A 144 -32.34 29.24 7.70
CA ASP A 144 -33.15 30.47 7.58
C ASP A 144 -34.63 30.27 8.00
N ASP A 145 -35.12 29.01 7.95
CA ASP A 145 -36.44 28.60 8.42
C ASP A 145 -36.57 28.43 9.95
N GLY A 146 -35.51 28.77 10.71
CA GLY A 146 -35.44 28.66 12.14
C GLY A 146 -35.11 27.25 12.66
N VAL A 147 -34.83 26.30 11.79
CA VAL A 147 -34.42 24.95 12.18
C VAL A 147 -32.94 24.95 12.51
N VAL A 148 -32.58 24.32 13.62
CA VAL A 148 -31.21 23.95 13.96
C VAL A 148 -31.03 22.47 13.61
N GLU A 149 -30.20 22.22 12.62
CA GLU A 149 -29.88 20.88 12.14
C GLU A 149 -28.52 20.42 12.69
N THR A 150 -28.47 19.19 13.18
CA THR A 150 -27.29 18.54 13.74
C THR A 150 -27.03 17.27 12.94
N LEU A 151 -25.84 17.20 12.29
CA LEU A 151 -25.37 16.06 11.57
C LEU A 151 -24.16 15.47 12.29
N SER A 152 -24.19 14.16 12.55
CA SER A 152 -23.05 13.38 13.05
C SER A 152 -22.76 12.23 12.07
N LEU A 153 -21.53 12.16 11.63
CA LEU A 153 -21.04 11.10 10.76
C LEU A 153 -19.87 10.39 11.43
N THR A 154 -19.93 9.07 11.47
CA THR A 154 -18.80 8.24 11.91
C THR A 154 -18.57 7.15 10.90
N GLY A 155 -17.32 6.95 10.49
CA GLY A 155 -16.94 5.97 9.49
C GLY A 155 -15.81 5.07 9.96
N HIS A 156 -15.83 3.82 9.50
CA HIS A 156 -14.71 2.88 9.59
C HIS A 156 -14.45 2.27 8.22
N SER A 157 -13.19 2.06 7.89
CA SER A 157 -12.80 1.48 6.61
C SER A 157 -11.64 0.52 6.79
N VAL A 158 -11.71 -0.58 6.06
CA VAL A 158 -10.74 -1.67 6.08
C VAL A 158 -10.33 -2.00 4.66
N THR A 159 -9.02 -2.03 4.40
CA THR A 159 -8.44 -2.55 3.17
C THR A 159 -7.47 -3.66 3.49
N LYS A 160 -7.67 -4.83 2.90
CA LYS A 160 -6.75 -5.96 2.97
C LYS A 160 -6.25 -6.30 1.57
N ILE A 161 -4.93 -6.27 1.37
CA ILE A 161 -4.28 -6.81 0.17
C ILE A 161 -3.88 -8.25 0.49
N ASN A 162 -4.50 -9.22 -0.18
CA ASN A 162 -4.22 -10.63 0.08
C ASN A 162 -2.92 -11.07 -0.60
N ASP A 163 -2.86 -10.85 -1.90
CA ASP A 163 -1.78 -11.26 -2.78
C ASP A 163 -1.77 -10.41 -4.05
N PHE A 164 -0.68 -10.47 -4.77
CA PHE A 164 -0.58 -9.87 -6.10
C PHE A 164 0.41 -10.64 -6.97
N GLY A 165 0.19 -10.59 -8.27
CA GLY A 165 1.09 -11.05 -9.29
C GLY A 165 1.54 -9.90 -10.18
N THR A 166 2.71 -10.02 -10.80
CA THR A 166 3.19 -9.06 -11.81
C THR A 166 3.67 -9.78 -13.06
N ILE A 167 3.57 -9.10 -14.20
CA ILE A 167 4.20 -9.49 -15.46
C ILE A 167 5.02 -8.30 -15.92
N ARG A 168 6.34 -8.48 -16.04
CA ARG A 168 7.30 -7.40 -16.24
C ARG A 168 8.26 -7.71 -17.37
N ALA A 169 8.56 -6.71 -18.19
CA ALA A 169 9.78 -6.70 -19.00
C ALA A 169 10.98 -6.44 -18.10
N ARG A 170 12.11 -6.97 -18.48
CA ARG A 170 13.37 -6.89 -17.73
C ARG A 170 14.50 -6.50 -18.68
N ALA A 171 15.42 -5.64 -18.20
CA ALA A 171 16.67 -5.30 -18.88
C ALA A 171 17.80 -5.26 -17.86
N GLY A 172 18.95 -5.82 -18.22
CA GLY A 172 20.12 -5.87 -17.37
C GLY A 172 21.42 -5.80 -18.16
N TYR A 173 22.53 -5.68 -17.45
CA TYR A 173 23.88 -5.65 -18.02
C TYR A 173 24.77 -6.70 -17.33
N ALA A 174 25.31 -7.63 -18.10
CA ALA A 174 26.12 -8.75 -17.61
C ALA A 174 27.55 -8.27 -17.28
N LEU A 175 27.91 -8.32 -16.00
CA LEU A 175 29.24 -8.00 -15.48
C LEU A 175 29.86 -9.28 -14.89
N GLY A 176 30.24 -10.24 -15.76
CA GLY A 176 30.66 -11.54 -15.32
C GLY A 176 29.59 -12.28 -14.54
N ASN A 177 29.85 -12.54 -13.25
CA ASN A 177 28.87 -13.21 -12.37
C ASN A 177 27.78 -12.29 -11.82
N PHE A 178 27.82 -10.99 -12.08
CA PHE A 178 26.83 -10.01 -11.62
C PHE A 178 25.95 -9.54 -12.77
N LEU A 179 24.67 -9.37 -12.48
CA LEU A 179 23.70 -8.80 -13.40
C LEU A 179 22.83 -7.74 -12.68
N PRO A 180 23.24 -6.47 -12.68
CA PRO A 180 22.31 -5.39 -12.36
C PRO A 180 21.18 -5.35 -13.37
N PHE A 181 19.95 -5.15 -12.90
CA PHE A 181 18.77 -5.16 -13.77
C PHE A 181 17.70 -4.17 -13.29
N VAL A 182 16.84 -3.78 -14.23
CA VAL A 182 15.62 -3.03 -13.99
C VAL A 182 14.44 -3.78 -14.59
N THR A 183 13.26 -3.58 -14.01
CA THR A 183 12.01 -4.22 -14.47
C THR A 183 10.88 -3.21 -14.53
N GLY A 184 9.93 -3.41 -15.44
CA GLY A 184 8.73 -2.61 -15.53
C GLY A 184 7.59 -3.38 -16.19
N GLY A 185 6.36 -3.20 -15.70
CA GLY A 185 5.22 -3.94 -16.22
C GLY A 185 3.94 -3.70 -15.45
N PHE A 186 3.07 -4.69 -15.48
CA PHE A 186 1.74 -4.63 -14.90
C PHE A 186 1.63 -5.50 -13.64
N ALA A 187 0.76 -5.07 -12.72
CA ALA A 187 0.41 -5.78 -11.51
C ALA A 187 -1.08 -6.07 -11.48
N ILE A 188 -1.44 -7.23 -10.95
CA ILE A 188 -2.82 -7.62 -10.65
C ILE A 188 -2.85 -8.14 -9.22
N GLY A 189 -3.72 -7.58 -8.37
CA GLY A 189 -3.85 -7.96 -6.98
C GLY A 189 -5.27 -8.31 -6.59
N ARG A 190 -5.43 -9.01 -5.47
CA ARG A 190 -6.73 -9.25 -4.83
C ARG A 190 -6.82 -8.42 -3.56
N ALA A 191 -7.77 -7.46 -3.55
CA ALA A 191 -8.04 -6.61 -2.42
C ALA A 191 -9.44 -6.88 -1.87
N ARG A 192 -9.55 -6.97 -0.55
CA ARG A 192 -10.83 -6.96 0.16
C ARG A 192 -10.99 -5.61 0.83
N ILE A 193 -12.13 -4.96 0.59
CA ILE A 193 -12.52 -3.72 1.23
C ILE A 193 -13.77 -3.96 2.08
N ALA A 194 -13.85 -3.28 3.23
CA ALA A 194 -15.03 -3.26 4.06
C ALA A 194 -15.19 -1.87 4.66
N ASP A 195 -16.25 -1.18 4.28
CA ASP A 195 -16.54 0.18 4.68
C ASP A 195 -17.86 0.22 5.42
N GLY A 196 -17.91 1.01 6.48
CA GLY A 196 -19.12 1.24 7.23
C GLY A 196 -19.22 2.71 7.62
N VAL A 197 -20.44 3.24 7.58
CA VAL A 197 -20.77 4.60 7.98
C VAL A 197 -21.99 4.58 8.86
N THR A 198 -21.94 5.35 9.94
CA THR A 198 -23.08 5.69 10.79
C THR A 198 -23.45 7.14 10.54
N VAL A 199 -24.71 7.38 10.22
CA VAL A 199 -25.27 8.70 9.94
C VAL A 199 -26.35 8.99 10.96
N GLU A 200 -26.22 10.10 11.65
CA GLU A 200 -27.23 10.70 12.52
C GLU A 200 -27.48 12.11 12.01
N ASP A 201 -28.68 12.34 11.48
CA ASP A 201 -29.11 13.63 10.97
C ASP A 201 -30.45 13.97 11.61
N SER A 202 -30.48 15.06 12.37
CA SER A 202 -31.67 15.46 13.13
C SER A 202 -31.72 16.99 13.28
N GLY A 203 -32.95 17.52 13.39
CA GLY A 203 -33.12 18.93 13.60
C GLY A 203 -34.50 19.28 14.15
N PHE A 204 -34.60 20.45 14.77
CA PHE A 204 -35.86 21.02 15.21
C PHE A 204 -35.89 22.54 15.04
N ASN A 205 -37.10 23.11 14.97
CA ASN A 205 -37.29 24.54 14.84
C ASN A 205 -37.06 25.23 16.19
N ALA A 206 -35.82 25.71 16.39
CA ALA A 206 -35.40 26.38 17.61
C ALA A 206 -36.10 27.76 17.81
N THR A 207 -36.44 28.44 16.71
CA THR A 207 -37.16 29.72 16.76
C THR A 207 -38.56 29.53 17.33
N THR A 208 -39.32 28.54 16.85
CA THR A 208 -40.65 28.20 17.36
C THR A 208 -40.57 27.75 18.83
N PHE A 209 -39.54 26.93 19.15
CA PHE A 209 -39.34 26.49 20.52
C PHE A 209 -39.08 27.68 21.46
N ALA A 210 -38.20 28.61 21.10
CA ALA A 210 -37.92 29.80 21.90
C ALA A 210 -39.17 30.70 22.06
N ALA A 211 -39.95 30.85 20.97
CA ALA A 211 -41.21 31.57 21.04
C ALA A 211 -42.22 30.93 22.02
N ASN A 212 -42.32 29.59 22.02
CA ASN A 212 -43.15 28.84 22.96
C ASN A 212 -42.73 29.05 24.43
N GLN A 213 -41.41 29.11 24.69
CA GLN A 213 -40.88 29.36 26.03
C GLN A 213 -41.19 30.78 26.56
N ALA A 214 -41.36 31.73 25.64
CA ALA A 214 -41.69 33.11 25.96
C ALA A 214 -43.21 33.36 26.13
N LEU A 215 -44.06 32.34 25.87
CA LEU A 215 -45.52 32.49 25.99
C LEU A 215 -45.94 32.66 27.46
N THR A 216 -46.70 33.69 27.70
CA THR A 216 -47.35 33.96 29.04
C THR A 216 -48.77 33.42 29.08
N ALA A 217 -49.43 33.20 27.96
CA ALA A 217 -50.77 32.64 27.81
C ALA A 217 -50.98 32.03 26.42
N GLY A 218 -51.91 31.08 26.28
CA GLY A 218 -52.24 30.43 25.01
C GLY A 218 -51.61 29.03 24.90
N LYS A 219 -51.86 28.38 23.76
CA LYS A 219 -51.27 27.04 23.46
C LYS A 219 -49.94 27.19 22.74
N PRO A 220 -48.90 26.45 23.16
CA PRO A 220 -47.65 26.40 22.42
C PRO A 220 -47.85 25.89 20.96
N ALA A 221 -47.15 26.52 20.02
CA ALA A 221 -47.11 26.05 18.64
C ALA A 221 -46.32 24.73 18.53
N TYR A 222 -46.68 23.93 17.55
CA TYR A 222 -45.94 22.69 17.28
C TYR A 222 -44.50 23.02 16.83
N VAL A 223 -43.51 22.43 17.50
CA VAL A 223 -42.11 22.55 17.14
C VAL A 223 -41.82 21.48 16.06
N TYR A 224 -41.66 21.93 14.80
CA TYR A 224 -41.24 21.04 13.72
C TYR A 224 -39.92 20.36 14.04
N ASN A 225 -39.83 19.09 13.73
CA ASN A 225 -38.62 18.31 13.97
C ASN A 225 -38.52 17.16 12.95
N PHE A 226 -37.30 16.68 12.76
CA PHE A 226 -37.01 15.51 11.93
C PHE A 226 -35.83 14.74 12.53
N GLY A 227 -35.66 13.47 12.09
CA GLY A 227 -34.49 12.65 12.41
C GLY A 227 -34.42 12.15 13.85
N TYR A 228 -35.52 12.18 14.63
CA TYR A 228 -35.55 11.66 15.97
C TYR A 228 -36.39 10.38 16.09
N ARG A 229 -35.93 9.41 16.90
CA ARG A 229 -36.73 8.24 17.33
C ARG A 229 -37.81 8.69 18.31
N ALA A 230 -37.41 9.59 19.22
CA ALA A 230 -38.31 10.23 20.19
C ALA A 230 -37.95 11.71 20.24
N PHE A 231 -38.96 12.56 20.17
CA PHE A 231 -38.82 14.01 20.28
C PHE A 231 -39.78 14.54 21.33
N SER A 232 -39.28 15.36 22.23
CA SER A 232 -40.09 16.03 23.23
C SER A 232 -40.32 17.49 22.82
N GLN A 233 -41.58 17.89 22.69
CA GLN A 233 -41.96 19.28 22.39
C GLN A 233 -41.51 20.23 23.51
N ALA A 234 -41.46 19.75 24.75
CA ALA A 234 -41.09 20.54 25.93
C ALA A 234 -39.55 20.55 26.13
N TYR A 235 -38.85 19.47 25.70
CA TYR A 235 -37.42 19.30 25.90
C TYR A 235 -36.76 18.81 24.61
N PRO A 236 -36.65 19.65 23.56
CA PRO A 236 -36.13 19.27 22.25
C PRO A 236 -34.69 18.70 22.29
N THR A 237 -33.86 19.26 23.19
CA THR A 237 -32.45 18.82 23.36
C THR A 237 -32.29 17.44 23.99
N ALA A 238 -33.37 16.89 24.57
CA ALA A 238 -33.42 15.51 25.08
C ALA A 238 -33.87 14.50 24.00
N GLY A 239 -34.16 14.96 22.78
CA GLY A 239 -34.51 14.09 21.64
C GLY A 239 -33.41 13.08 21.32
N VAL A 240 -33.81 11.86 21.03
CA VAL A 240 -32.86 10.79 20.65
C VAL A 240 -32.75 10.72 19.12
N PRO A 241 -31.62 11.10 18.52
CA PRO A 241 -31.44 11.02 17.07
C PRO A 241 -31.64 9.61 16.53
N TYR A 242 -32.19 9.53 15.33
CA TYR A 242 -32.26 8.27 14.60
C TYR A 242 -30.88 7.96 13.99
N THR A 243 -30.37 6.77 14.27
CA THR A 243 -29.08 6.30 13.78
C THR A 243 -29.26 5.38 12.59
N THR A 244 -28.67 5.69 11.45
CA THR A 244 -28.62 4.84 10.28
C THR A 244 -27.21 4.27 10.14
N VAL A 245 -27.10 2.95 10.07
CA VAL A 245 -25.83 2.24 9.88
C VAL A 245 -25.80 1.58 8.52
N ILE A 246 -24.77 1.87 7.73
CA ILE A 246 -24.57 1.35 6.39
C ILE A 246 -23.22 0.62 6.35
N ASN A 247 -23.23 -0.65 5.97
CA ASN A 247 -22.02 -1.43 5.82
C ASN A 247 -21.94 -2.02 4.41
N GLN A 248 -20.73 -2.07 3.87
CA GLN A 248 -20.43 -2.66 2.58
C GLN A 248 -19.12 -3.46 2.66
N SER A 249 -19.12 -4.68 2.13
CA SER A 249 -17.90 -5.47 1.99
C SER A 249 -17.81 -6.04 0.58
N LYS A 250 -16.64 -5.91 -0.05
CA LYS A 250 -16.39 -6.39 -1.42
C LYS A 250 -14.99 -6.97 -1.52
N THR A 251 -14.83 -7.98 -2.36
CA THR A 251 -13.52 -8.44 -2.83
C THR A 251 -13.36 -8.04 -4.28
N LYS A 252 -12.26 -7.38 -4.62
CA LYS A 252 -11.98 -6.87 -5.96
C LYS A 252 -10.62 -7.35 -6.46
N THR A 253 -10.59 -7.61 -7.76
CA THR A 253 -9.33 -7.69 -8.50
C THR A 253 -8.93 -6.28 -8.91
N VAL A 254 -7.73 -5.88 -8.54
CA VAL A 254 -7.20 -4.53 -8.77
C VAL A 254 -6.00 -4.59 -9.70
N GLY A 255 -6.00 -3.74 -10.72
CA GLY A 255 -4.89 -3.58 -11.65
C GLY A 255 -3.96 -2.46 -11.23
N GLY A 256 -2.72 -2.53 -11.68
CA GLY A 256 -1.72 -1.52 -11.39
C GLY A 256 -0.47 -1.63 -12.26
N VAL A 257 0.52 -0.83 -11.94
CA VAL A 257 1.84 -0.86 -12.56
C VAL A 257 2.89 -1.31 -11.56
N ALA A 258 3.90 -2.01 -12.03
CA ALA A 258 5.02 -2.49 -11.23
C ALA A 258 6.34 -2.00 -11.85
N LEU A 259 7.23 -1.48 -11.00
CA LEU A 259 8.60 -1.10 -11.34
C LEU A 259 9.54 -1.77 -10.35
N GLY A 260 10.73 -2.12 -10.79
CA GLY A 260 11.71 -2.74 -9.91
C GLY A 260 13.13 -2.58 -10.42
N GLY A 261 14.06 -2.90 -9.56
CA GLY A 261 15.47 -2.97 -9.90
C GLY A 261 16.24 -3.76 -8.85
N GLY A 262 17.31 -4.36 -9.26
CA GLY A 262 18.06 -5.22 -8.37
C GLY A 262 19.37 -5.70 -8.97
N LEU A 263 19.94 -6.66 -8.27
CA LEU A 263 21.18 -7.31 -8.62
C LEU A 263 21.01 -8.83 -8.53
N GLU A 264 21.46 -9.54 -9.52
CA GLU A 264 21.66 -10.99 -9.47
C GLU A 264 23.14 -11.32 -9.41
N TYR A 265 23.41 -12.41 -8.74
CA TYR A 265 24.74 -13.02 -8.65
C TYR A 265 24.66 -14.50 -9.00
N ALA A 266 25.40 -14.93 -10.02
CA ALA A 266 25.52 -16.32 -10.41
C ALA A 266 26.58 -17.02 -9.53
N ILE A 267 26.13 -17.86 -8.59
CA ILE A 267 27.02 -18.73 -7.79
C ILE A 267 27.62 -19.80 -8.72
N THR A 268 26.78 -20.34 -9.58
CA THR A 268 27.13 -21.26 -10.66
C THR A 268 26.39 -20.84 -11.93
N PRO A 269 26.71 -21.39 -13.10
CA PRO A 269 25.93 -21.09 -14.31
C PRO A 269 24.43 -21.33 -14.20
N ASN A 270 23.99 -22.16 -13.25
CA ASN A 270 22.60 -22.54 -13.08
C ASN A 270 21.97 -22.07 -11.78
N ILE A 271 22.74 -21.57 -10.79
CA ILE A 271 22.22 -21.13 -9.49
C ILE A 271 22.45 -19.64 -9.32
N LEU A 272 21.36 -18.90 -9.18
CA LEU A 272 21.34 -17.45 -9.07
C LEU A 272 20.85 -17.02 -7.70
N LEU A 273 21.51 -16.02 -7.09
CA LEU A 273 20.98 -15.25 -5.97
C LEU A 273 20.49 -13.91 -6.48
N ARG A 274 19.44 -13.38 -5.87
CA ARG A 274 18.81 -12.11 -6.23
C ARG A 274 18.55 -11.23 -5.01
N ALA A 275 18.83 -9.95 -5.16
CA ALA A 275 18.33 -8.89 -4.30
C ALA A 275 17.58 -7.88 -5.16
N GLU A 276 16.34 -7.54 -4.79
CA GLU A 276 15.47 -6.68 -5.60
C GLU A 276 14.67 -5.73 -4.73
N TYR A 277 14.50 -4.50 -5.20
CA TYR A 277 13.48 -3.57 -4.75
C TYR A 277 12.37 -3.51 -5.80
N GLN A 278 11.12 -3.67 -5.35
CA GLN A 278 9.93 -3.60 -6.20
C GLN A 278 8.96 -2.56 -5.65
N TYR A 279 8.45 -1.72 -6.54
CA TYR A 279 7.37 -0.78 -6.29
C TYR A 279 6.15 -1.17 -7.12
N VAL A 280 4.99 -1.30 -6.45
CA VAL A 280 3.71 -1.58 -7.11
C VAL A 280 2.72 -0.48 -6.76
N LEU A 281 2.13 0.14 -7.77
CA LEU A 281 1.08 1.15 -7.65
C LEU A 281 -0.21 0.59 -8.22
N PHE A 282 -1.18 0.31 -7.35
CA PHE A 282 -2.53 -0.07 -7.77
C PHE A 282 -3.39 1.15 -8.08
N ASN A 283 -4.23 1.02 -9.10
CA ASN A 283 -5.23 2.03 -9.44
C ASN A 283 -6.26 2.19 -8.31
N ASP A 284 -7.00 3.31 -8.34
CA ASP A 284 -8.10 3.53 -7.40
C ASP A 284 -9.18 2.44 -7.56
N PHE A 285 -9.66 1.94 -6.44
CA PHE A 285 -10.73 0.94 -6.35
C PHE A 285 -11.73 1.32 -5.26
N ASP A 286 -12.84 1.92 -5.66
CA ASP A 286 -13.93 2.41 -4.78
C ASP A 286 -13.42 3.41 -3.71
N GLY A 287 -12.57 4.36 -4.10
CA GLY A 287 -12.03 5.37 -3.20
C GLY A 287 -10.84 4.91 -2.35
N HIS A 288 -10.38 3.69 -2.55
CA HIS A 288 -9.18 3.14 -1.95
C HIS A 288 -7.99 3.20 -2.91
N LYS A 289 -6.80 3.40 -2.37
CA LYS A 289 -5.52 3.35 -3.10
C LYS A 289 -4.53 2.49 -2.35
N ALA A 290 -3.64 1.83 -3.07
CA ALA A 290 -2.59 1.04 -2.46
C ALA A 290 -1.28 1.17 -3.24
N ASN A 291 -0.20 1.51 -2.52
CA ASN A 291 1.16 1.52 -3.03
C ASN A 291 1.99 0.56 -2.19
N LEU A 292 2.66 -0.38 -2.82
CA LEU A 292 3.51 -1.35 -2.14
C LEU A 292 4.97 -1.10 -2.47
N ASN A 293 5.80 -1.12 -1.44
CA ASN A 293 7.25 -1.09 -1.54
C ASN A 293 7.77 -2.40 -0.94
N THR A 294 8.53 -3.16 -1.72
CA THR A 294 9.05 -4.46 -1.29
C THR A 294 10.56 -4.50 -1.49
N VAL A 295 11.28 -4.85 -0.44
CA VAL A 295 12.70 -5.28 -0.52
C VAL A 295 12.71 -6.78 -0.35
N ARG A 296 13.25 -7.51 -1.30
CA ARG A 296 13.23 -8.96 -1.31
C ARG A 296 14.57 -9.56 -1.74
N GLY A 297 14.90 -10.69 -1.14
CA GLY A 297 15.97 -11.58 -1.55
C GLY A 297 15.41 -12.89 -2.08
N GLY A 298 16.11 -13.55 -2.95
CA GLY A 298 15.66 -14.80 -3.54
C GLY A 298 16.78 -15.63 -4.14
N ALA A 299 16.42 -16.83 -4.53
CA ALA A 299 17.28 -17.71 -5.30
C ALA A 299 16.50 -18.32 -6.47
N ALA A 300 17.20 -18.58 -7.57
CA ALA A 300 16.64 -19.20 -8.76
C ALA A 300 17.54 -20.28 -9.32
N VAL A 301 16.93 -21.21 -10.01
CA VAL A 301 17.59 -22.18 -10.88
C VAL A 301 17.32 -21.76 -12.33
N LYS A 302 18.40 -21.69 -13.11
CA LYS A 302 18.39 -21.40 -14.54
C LYS A 302 18.65 -22.69 -15.33
N PHE A 303 17.94 -22.88 -16.42
CA PHE A 303 17.99 -24.04 -17.32
C PHE A 303 18.55 -23.66 -18.67
#